data_0187f7d2fc104cdebfa2e6716cd18737
#
_entry.id   0187f7d2fc104cdebfa2e6716cd18737
#
_cell.length_a   1.000
_cell.length_b   1.000
_cell.length_c   1.000
_cell.angle_alpha   90.00
_cell.angle_beta   90.00
_cell.angle_gamma   90.00
#
_symmetry.space_group_name_H-M   'P 1'
#
loop_
_entity.id
_entity.type
_entity.pdbx_description
1 polymer ?
#
loop_
_entity_poly.entity_id
_entity_poly.type
_entity_poly.pdbx_seq_one_letter_code
_entity_poly.pdbx_strand_id
1 'polypeptide(L)'
;SDIRAFSNAEYSDKGLEVSSDVSEAKVMIGVKEVPIDSLIADKSYFFFSHTIKKQPYNRKLLQAILKKRITLYDHETLVDSNYNRLIGFGYYAGIVGAYNGIRTIGKKYNCFKLPKAIKLRDRLEFDSALKNIMLPNLKIILTGTGRVGQGAKEVLDIMQIKKVEVKDFLTKEFEEPVYVQLDVLDLSLIHI
;
A
#
# COMPACT_ATOMS: atom_id res chain seq x y z
N SER A 1 -0.09 18.03 -4.85
CA SER A 1 -0.27 17.89 -3.39
C SER A 1 1.02 18.25 -2.67
N ASP A 2 0.94 19.09 -1.65
CA ASP A 2 2.13 19.53 -0.88
C ASP A 2 2.74 18.44 -0.01
N ILE A 3 2.04 17.31 0.14
CA ILE A 3 2.50 16.14 0.91
C ILE A 3 3.11 15.03 0.05
N ARG A 4 3.40 15.29 -1.23
CA ARG A 4 4.08 14.33 -2.10
C ARG A 4 5.57 14.22 -1.75
N ALA A 5 6.20 13.08 -2.12
CA ALA A 5 7.59 12.81 -1.80
C ALA A 5 8.58 13.79 -2.49
N PHE A 6 8.25 14.24 -3.72
CA PHE A 6 9.10 15.15 -4.50
C PHE A 6 8.38 16.49 -4.74
N SER A 7 9.10 17.58 -4.52
CA SER A 7 8.61 18.94 -4.75
C SER A 7 8.63 19.33 -6.23
N ASN A 8 7.96 20.44 -6.59
CA ASN A 8 8.05 20.99 -7.94
C ASN A 8 9.49 21.36 -8.32
N ALA A 9 10.24 21.93 -7.37
CA ALA A 9 11.62 22.32 -7.60
C ALA A 9 12.49 21.11 -7.99
N GLU A 10 12.34 19.99 -7.28
CA GLU A 10 13.09 18.76 -7.61
C GLU A 10 12.79 18.21 -9.01
N TYR A 11 11.56 18.39 -9.51
CA TYR A 11 11.23 18.05 -10.91
C TYR A 11 11.88 19.04 -11.88
N SER A 12 11.80 20.35 -11.62
CA SER A 12 12.38 21.39 -12.46
C SER A 12 13.91 21.28 -12.53
N ASP A 13 14.57 20.96 -11.41
CA ASP A 13 16.02 20.75 -11.33
C ASP A 13 16.49 19.56 -12.20
N LYS A 14 15.57 18.63 -12.52
CA LYS A 14 15.81 17.52 -13.45
C LYS A 14 15.47 17.87 -14.91
N GLY A 15 15.18 19.13 -15.21
CA GLY A 15 14.82 19.59 -16.54
C GLY A 15 13.39 19.26 -16.97
N LEU A 16 12.51 18.91 -16.03
CA LEU A 16 11.11 18.62 -16.32
C LEU A 16 10.29 19.90 -16.20
N GLU A 17 9.44 20.15 -17.18
CA GLU A 17 8.46 21.22 -17.09
C GLU A 17 7.41 20.91 -16.04
N VAL A 18 7.13 21.85 -15.14
CA VAL A 18 6.07 21.78 -14.15
C VAL A 18 5.04 22.85 -14.46
N SER A 19 3.90 22.45 -15.00
CA SER A 19 2.81 23.34 -15.37
C SER A 19 1.52 22.96 -14.66
N SER A 20 0.68 23.94 -14.39
CA SER A 20 -0.72 23.75 -13.98
C SER A 20 -1.64 23.51 -15.19
N ASP A 21 -1.24 23.96 -16.39
CA ASP A 21 -1.94 23.69 -17.65
C ASP A 21 -1.34 22.45 -18.31
N VAL A 22 -2.16 21.43 -18.49
CA VAL A 22 -1.82 20.16 -19.13
C VAL A 22 -2.65 19.93 -20.40
N SER A 23 -3.27 20.98 -20.95
CA SER A 23 -4.18 20.89 -22.10
C SER A 23 -3.50 20.33 -23.34
N GLU A 24 -2.23 20.63 -23.54
CA GLU A 24 -1.42 20.13 -24.68
C GLU A 24 -1.03 18.64 -24.54
N ALA A 25 -1.03 18.09 -23.33
CA ALA A 25 -0.71 16.69 -23.13
C ALA A 25 -1.75 15.77 -23.76
N LYS A 26 -1.30 14.82 -24.59
CA LYS A 26 -2.18 13.81 -25.21
C LYS A 26 -2.48 12.65 -24.28
N VAL A 27 -1.53 12.32 -23.41
CA VAL A 27 -1.59 11.20 -22.47
C VAL A 27 -1.32 11.71 -21.06
N MET A 28 -2.19 11.35 -20.15
CA MET A 28 -2.10 11.72 -18.74
C MET A 28 -1.96 10.48 -17.87
N ILE A 29 -0.97 10.46 -17.00
CA ILE A 29 -0.69 9.34 -16.11
C ILE A 29 -0.83 9.82 -14.66
N GLY A 30 -1.71 9.19 -13.91
CA GLY A 30 -1.93 9.46 -12.50
C GLY A 30 -2.13 8.18 -11.70
N VAL A 31 -2.11 8.30 -10.38
CA VAL A 31 -2.43 7.18 -9.48
C VAL A 31 -3.93 7.09 -9.25
N LYS A 32 -4.55 8.22 -8.94
CA LYS A 32 -5.98 8.35 -8.65
C LYS A 32 -6.72 9.03 -9.78
N GLU A 33 -8.04 8.87 -9.75
CA GLU A 33 -8.95 9.53 -10.67
C GLU A 33 -8.78 11.06 -10.65
N VAL A 34 -8.92 11.65 -11.81
CA VAL A 34 -8.97 13.10 -11.96
C VAL A 34 -10.38 13.57 -11.60
N PRO A 35 -10.55 14.71 -10.89
CA PRO A 35 -11.87 15.32 -10.69
C PRO A 35 -12.64 15.47 -11.99
N ILE A 36 -13.93 15.15 -11.98
CA ILE A 36 -14.76 15.07 -13.20
C ILE A 36 -14.71 16.38 -14.02
N ASP A 37 -14.72 17.52 -13.33
CA ASP A 37 -14.68 18.84 -13.96
C ASP A 37 -13.33 19.16 -14.60
N SER A 38 -12.26 18.51 -14.14
CA SER A 38 -10.90 18.67 -14.66
C SER A 38 -10.56 17.67 -15.78
N LEU A 39 -11.44 16.75 -16.11
CA LEU A 39 -11.23 15.82 -17.22
C LEU A 39 -11.28 16.57 -18.55
N ILE A 40 -10.28 16.39 -19.41
CA ILE A 40 -10.17 16.97 -20.74
C ILE A 40 -10.65 15.95 -21.78
N ALA A 41 -11.51 16.36 -22.68
CA ALA A 41 -12.07 15.50 -23.71
C ALA A 41 -10.99 15.03 -24.72
N ASP A 42 -11.25 13.87 -25.35
CA ASP A 42 -10.43 13.31 -26.44
C ASP A 42 -8.96 13.02 -26.04
N LYS A 43 -8.69 12.81 -24.75
CA LYS A 43 -7.35 12.47 -24.22
C LYS A 43 -7.30 11.01 -23.75
N SER A 44 -6.08 10.50 -23.60
CA SER A 44 -5.81 9.20 -22.97
C SER A 44 -5.41 9.38 -21.52
N TYR A 45 -5.98 8.56 -20.64
CA TYR A 45 -5.73 8.61 -19.20
C TYR A 45 -5.33 7.25 -18.65
N PHE A 46 -4.36 7.25 -17.75
CA PHE A 46 -3.93 6.09 -16.97
C PHE A 46 -4.14 6.39 -15.48
N PHE A 47 -5.08 5.72 -14.81
CA PHE A 47 -5.29 5.83 -13.37
C PHE A 47 -6.17 4.69 -12.83
N PHE A 48 -6.26 4.55 -11.51
CA PHE A 48 -7.22 3.65 -10.85
C PHE A 48 -8.59 4.31 -10.81
N SER A 49 -9.49 3.94 -11.72
CA SER A 49 -10.84 4.50 -11.78
C SER A 49 -11.81 3.89 -10.79
N HIS A 50 -11.56 2.67 -10.37
CA HIS A 50 -12.46 1.84 -9.57
C HIS A 50 -13.85 1.60 -10.20
N THR A 51 -14.06 1.99 -11.45
CA THR A 51 -15.36 1.88 -12.14
C THR A 51 -15.77 0.43 -12.39
N ILE A 52 -14.78 -0.48 -12.55
CA ILE A 52 -15.01 -1.93 -12.68
C ILE A 52 -15.77 -2.51 -11.48
N LYS A 53 -15.66 -1.90 -10.30
CA LYS A 53 -16.35 -2.35 -9.08
C LYS A 53 -17.84 -2.01 -9.08
N LYS A 54 -18.32 -1.25 -10.04
CA LYS A 54 -19.74 -0.85 -10.22
C LYS A 54 -20.38 -0.20 -8.99
N GLN A 55 -19.57 0.44 -8.14
CA GLN A 55 -20.06 1.16 -6.97
C GLN A 55 -20.80 2.44 -7.39
N PRO A 56 -21.94 2.78 -6.79
CA PRO A 56 -22.78 3.89 -7.24
C PRO A 56 -22.07 5.24 -7.35
N TYR A 57 -21.14 5.55 -6.43
CA TYR A 57 -20.41 6.81 -6.43
C TYR A 57 -19.46 6.96 -7.64
N ASN A 58 -19.00 5.86 -8.26
CA ASN A 58 -18.13 5.88 -9.44
C ASN A 58 -18.90 6.02 -10.76
N ARG A 59 -20.25 5.94 -10.74
CA ARG A 59 -21.07 6.02 -11.93
C ARG A 59 -20.88 7.33 -12.69
N LYS A 60 -20.84 8.46 -11.97
CA LYS A 60 -20.65 9.79 -12.57
C LYS A 60 -19.31 9.92 -13.28
N LEU A 61 -18.25 9.35 -12.72
CA LEU A 61 -16.93 9.32 -13.34
C LEU A 61 -16.96 8.55 -14.66
N LEU A 62 -17.52 7.34 -14.69
CA LEU A 62 -17.63 6.55 -15.91
C LEU A 62 -18.46 7.26 -17.00
N GLN A 63 -19.58 7.86 -16.62
CA GLN A 63 -20.42 8.62 -17.54
C GLN A 63 -19.67 9.84 -18.13
N ALA A 64 -18.86 10.54 -17.32
CA ALA A 64 -18.05 11.66 -17.79
C ALA A 64 -16.95 11.21 -18.76
N ILE A 65 -16.28 10.09 -18.49
CA ILE A 65 -15.28 9.48 -19.35
C ILE A 65 -15.88 9.17 -20.73
N LEU A 66 -17.05 8.52 -20.76
CA LEU A 66 -17.76 8.20 -22.00
C LEU A 66 -18.19 9.45 -22.74
N LYS A 67 -18.83 10.41 -22.06
CA LYS A 67 -19.30 11.68 -22.66
C LYS A 67 -18.17 12.50 -23.26
N LYS A 68 -17.00 12.51 -22.62
CA LYS A 68 -15.81 13.25 -23.07
C LYS A 68 -14.94 12.45 -24.05
N ARG A 69 -15.37 11.28 -24.49
CA ARG A 69 -14.62 10.40 -25.43
C ARG A 69 -13.19 10.12 -24.98
N ILE A 70 -12.99 9.94 -23.68
CA ILE A 70 -11.68 9.66 -23.07
C ILE A 70 -11.34 8.19 -23.30
N THR A 71 -10.10 7.93 -23.71
CA THR A 71 -9.52 6.59 -23.69
C THR A 71 -8.94 6.31 -22.30
N LEU A 72 -9.60 5.45 -21.53
CA LEU A 72 -9.15 5.09 -20.19
C LEU A 72 -8.38 3.77 -20.20
N TYR A 73 -7.15 3.82 -19.72
CA TYR A 73 -6.34 2.66 -19.35
C TYR A 73 -6.37 2.50 -17.83
N ASP A 74 -7.36 1.75 -17.34
CA ASP A 74 -7.54 1.59 -15.91
C ASP A 74 -6.46 0.66 -15.33
N HIS A 75 -5.67 1.17 -14.40
CA HIS A 75 -4.63 0.39 -13.72
C HIS A 75 -5.17 -0.87 -13.01
N GLU A 76 -6.47 -0.91 -12.66
CA GLU A 76 -7.07 -2.11 -12.06
C GLU A 76 -7.28 -3.24 -13.05
N THR A 77 -7.39 -2.94 -14.34
CA THR A 77 -7.70 -3.91 -15.39
C THR A 77 -6.47 -4.38 -16.16
N LEU A 78 -5.31 -3.79 -15.90
CA LEU A 78 -4.05 -4.24 -16.50
C LEU A 78 -3.58 -5.52 -15.80
N VAL A 79 -3.64 -6.62 -16.53
CA VAL A 79 -3.31 -7.96 -16.03
C VAL A 79 -2.30 -8.68 -16.95
N ASP A 80 -1.60 -9.65 -16.40
CA ASP A 80 -0.78 -10.59 -17.16
C ASP A 80 -1.62 -11.69 -17.80
N SER A 81 -0.97 -12.65 -18.47
CA SER A 81 -1.62 -13.81 -19.11
C SER A 81 -2.35 -14.73 -18.11
N ASN A 82 -2.03 -14.63 -16.83
CA ASN A 82 -2.65 -15.41 -15.76
C ASN A 82 -3.70 -14.59 -14.98
N TYR A 83 -4.13 -13.44 -15.52
CA TYR A 83 -5.07 -12.49 -14.89
C TYR A 83 -4.58 -11.90 -13.58
N ASN A 84 -3.27 -11.95 -13.29
CA ASN A 84 -2.71 -11.23 -12.14
C ASN A 84 -2.58 -9.74 -12.46
N ARG A 85 -3.00 -8.90 -11.55
CA ARG A 85 -2.87 -7.43 -11.72
C ARG A 85 -1.42 -7.03 -11.81
N LEU A 86 -1.04 -6.33 -12.89
CA LEU A 86 0.31 -5.81 -13.08
C LEU A 86 0.61 -4.63 -12.15
N ILE A 87 -0.35 -3.75 -11.94
CA ILE A 87 -0.20 -2.56 -11.12
C ILE A 87 -0.97 -2.71 -9.81
N GLY A 88 -0.30 -2.50 -8.69
CA GLY A 88 -0.93 -2.53 -7.37
C GLY A 88 0.03 -2.14 -6.26
N PHE A 89 -0.51 -1.56 -5.20
CA PHE A 89 0.24 -1.06 -4.04
C PHE A 89 0.13 -1.97 -2.80
N GLY A 90 -0.42 -3.19 -2.97
CA GLY A 90 -0.67 -4.10 -1.85
C GLY A 90 0.57 -4.40 -1.01
N TYR A 91 1.72 -4.62 -1.66
CA TYR A 91 2.98 -4.86 -0.97
C TYR A 91 3.37 -3.70 -0.04
N TYR A 92 3.40 -2.49 -0.57
CA TYR A 92 3.71 -1.29 0.23
C TYR A 92 2.65 -0.98 1.28
N ALA A 93 1.37 -1.29 1.01
CA ALA A 93 0.32 -1.18 2.01
C ALA A 93 0.57 -2.14 3.19
N GLY A 94 1.08 -3.34 2.93
CA GLY A 94 1.51 -4.29 3.95
C GLY A 94 2.66 -3.76 4.79
N ILE A 95 3.70 -3.21 4.15
CA ILE A 95 4.84 -2.59 4.83
C ILE A 95 4.38 -1.48 5.77
N VAL A 96 3.63 -0.51 5.26
CA VAL A 96 3.16 0.64 6.06
C VAL A 96 2.16 0.21 7.13
N GLY A 97 1.30 -0.77 6.81
CA GLY A 97 0.34 -1.34 7.76
C GLY A 97 1.02 -2.00 8.95
N ALA A 98 2.00 -2.87 8.69
CA ALA A 98 2.77 -3.54 9.74
C ALA A 98 3.56 -2.53 10.59
N TYR A 99 4.23 -1.56 9.98
CA TYR A 99 4.91 -0.47 10.68
C TYR A 99 3.97 0.26 11.65
N ASN A 100 2.77 0.62 11.18
CA ASN A 100 1.79 1.30 12.03
C ASN A 100 1.26 0.37 13.14
N GLY A 101 1.16 -0.94 12.88
CA GLY A 101 0.87 -1.96 13.89
C GLY A 101 1.93 -1.96 14.99
N ILE A 102 3.22 -2.06 14.62
CA ILE A 102 4.35 -1.99 15.57
C ILE A 102 4.33 -0.66 16.34
N ARG A 103 4.13 0.47 15.65
CA ARG A 103 3.99 1.78 16.30
C ARG A 103 2.85 1.79 17.33
N THR A 104 1.75 1.11 17.06
CA THR A 104 0.61 0.99 17.98
C THR A 104 0.97 0.16 19.20
N ILE A 105 1.73 -0.93 19.03
CA ILE A 105 2.26 -1.74 20.14
C ILE A 105 3.11 -0.86 21.05
N GLY A 106 4.07 -0.10 20.49
CA GLY A 106 4.91 0.80 21.28
C GLY A 106 4.10 1.81 22.12
N LYS A 107 3.02 2.34 21.54
CA LYS A 107 2.10 3.24 22.26
C LYS A 107 1.30 2.52 23.35
N LYS A 108 0.76 1.34 23.03
CA LYS A 108 -0.08 0.57 23.96
C LYS A 108 0.70 0.16 25.20
N TYR A 109 1.91 -0.34 25.03
CA TYR A 109 2.76 -0.84 26.11
C TYR A 109 3.73 0.21 26.66
N ASN A 110 3.74 1.42 26.08
CA ASN A 110 4.64 2.51 26.44
C ASN A 110 6.14 2.11 26.50
N CYS A 111 6.55 1.23 25.55
CA CYS A 111 7.90 0.63 25.55
C CYS A 111 8.85 1.30 24.55
N PHE A 112 8.33 1.93 23.49
CA PHE A 112 9.10 2.71 22.51
C PHE A 112 8.22 3.71 21.77
N LYS A 113 8.87 4.64 21.05
CA LYS A 113 8.19 5.63 20.21
C LYS A 113 8.68 5.51 18.77
N LEU A 114 7.74 5.33 17.82
CA LEU A 114 7.99 5.41 16.40
C LEU A 114 7.29 6.65 15.81
N PRO A 115 7.91 7.40 14.91
CA PRO A 115 7.23 8.44 14.14
C PRO A 115 6.12 7.83 13.29
N LYS A 116 5.22 8.66 12.78
CA LYS A 116 4.27 8.20 11.75
C LYS A 116 5.06 7.87 10.48
N ALA A 117 4.71 6.79 9.77
CA ALA A 117 5.40 6.40 8.52
C ALA A 117 5.50 7.56 7.51
N ILE A 118 4.46 8.39 7.36
CA ILE A 118 4.44 9.57 6.49
C ILE A 118 5.47 10.67 6.89
N LYS A 119 6.07 10.58 8.05
CA LYS A 119 7.11 11.53 8.51
C LYS A 119 8.53 11.05 8.21
N LEU A 120 8.67 9.83 7.73
CA LEU A 120 9.95 9.26 7.32
C LEU A 120 10.24 9.70 5.88
N ARG A 121 11.49 10.07 5.64
CA ARG A 121 11.94 10.61 4.35
C ARG A 121 11.96 9.54 3.26
N ASP A 122 12.48 8.35 3.60
CA ASP A 122 12.72 7.28 2.65
C ASP A 122 12.73 5.90 3.32
N ARG A 123 13.00 4.87 2.53
CA ARG A 123 13.06 3.49 2.99
C ARG A 123 14.22 3.24 3.96
N LEU A 124 15.36 3.89 3.79
CA LEU A 124 16.51 3.69 4.68
C LEU A 124 16.21 4.18 6.09
N GLU A 125 15.58 5.34 6.21
CA GLU A 125 15.12 5.87 7.51
C GLU A 125 14.07 4.97 8.14
N PHE A 126 13.14 4.45 7.33
CA PHE A 126 12.12 3.49 7.77
C PHE A 126 12.76 2.21 8.36
N ASP A 127 13.68 1.58 7.64
CA ASP A 127 14.33 0.35 8.07
C ASP A 127 15.19 0.58 9.32
N SER A 128 15.89 1.72 9.39
CA SER A 128 16.69 2.11 10.55
C SER A 128 15.83 2.32 11.79
N ALA A 129 14.66 2.94 11.65
CA ALA A 129 13.73 3.15 12.75
C ALA A 129 13.24 1.83 13.35
N LEU A 130 13.04 0.78 12.53
CA LEU A 130 12.59 -0.53 12.98
C LEU A 130 13.69 -1.36 13.64
N LYS A 131 14.92 -1.32 13.12
CA LYS A 131 16.03 -2.12 13.62
C LYS A 131 16.42 -1.82 15.08
N ASN A 132 16.13 -0.61 15.53
CA ASN A 132 16.48 -0.16 16.87
C ASN A 132 15.38 -0.39 17.92
N ILE A 133 14.31 -1.13 17.55
CA ILE A 133 13.18 -1.37 18.43
C ILE A 133 13.26 -2.77 19.04
N MET A 134 13.03 -2.83 20.33
CA MET A 134 12.80 -4.08 21.04
C MET A 134 11.31 -4.19 21.38
N LEU A 135 10.64 -5.21 20.84
CA LEU A 135 9.28 -5.55 21.22
C LEU A 135 9.26 -6.25 22.58
N PRO A 136 8.22 -6.04 23.37
CA PRO A 136 7.96 -6.90 24.50
C PRO A 136 7.68 -8.33 24.00
N ASN A 137 7.74 -9.29 24.90
CA ASN A 137 7.43 -10.68 24.59
C ASN A 137 5.96 -10.83 24.15
N LEU A 138 5.73 -10.92 22.85
CA LEU A 138 4.41 -10.96 22.22
C LEU A 138 4.31 -12.07 21.20
N LYS A 139 3.15 -12.70 21.14
CA LYS A 139 2.74 -13.59 20.05
C LYS A 139 1.98 -12.77 19.02
N ILE A 140 2.48 -12.69 17.78
CA ILE A 140 1.90 -11.89 16.67
C ILE A 140 1.29 -12.83 15.65
N ILE A 141 0.06 -12.57 15.24
CA ILE A 141 -0.59 -13.27 14.13
C ILE A 141 -0.58 -12.35 12.89
N LEU A 142 0.00 -12.82 11.81
CA LEU A 142 -0.06 -12.22 10.49
C LEU A 142 -1.01 -13.05 9.63
N THR A 143 -2.11 -12.47 9.16
CA THR A 143 -3.06 -13.15 8.28
C THR A 143 -2.82 -12.80 6.83
N GLY A 144 -2.93 -13.80 5.95
CA GLY A 144 -2.78 -13.68 4.52
C GLY A 144 -1.34 -13.85 4.03
N THR A 145 -1.23 -14.46 2.85
CA THR A 145 0.03 -14.79 2.15
C THR A 145 0.20 -14.03 0.83
N GLY A 146 -0.77 -13.21 0.46
CA GLY A 146 -0.74 -12.36 -0.72
C GLY A 146 0.21 -11.16 -0.60
N ARG A 147 0.19 -10.25 -1.58
CA ARG A 147 1.10 -9.09 -1.63
C ARG A 147 1.12 -8.26 -0.35
N VAL A 148 -0.03 -8.03 0.27
CA VAL A 148 -0.12 -7.29 1.55
C VAL A 148 0.57 -8.07 2.67
N GLY A 149 0.28 -9.37 2.80
CA GLY A 149 0.91 -10.24 3.79
C GLY A 149 2.43 -10.32 3.62
N GLN A 150 2.92 -10.40 2.37
CA GLN A 150 4.37 -10.38 2.08
C GLN A 150 5.04 -9.07 2.50
N GLY A 151 4.41 -7.92 2.22
CA GLY A 151 4.92 -6.63 2.69
C GLY A 151 4.92 -6.50 4.21
N ALA A 152 3.91 -7.01 4.88
CA ALA A 152 3.87 -7.04 6.35
C ALA A 152 4.93 -7.99 6.94
N LYS A 153 5.12 -9.18 6.32
CA LYS A 153 6.17 -10.12 6.69
C LYS A 153 7.56 -9.48 6.61
N GLU A 154 7.86 -8.72 5.57
CA GLU A 154 9.15 -8.04 5.42
C GLU A 154 9.47 -7.13 6.61
N VAL A 155 8.48 -6.42 7.16
CA VAL A 155 8.67 -5.60 8.36
C VAL A 155 9.08 -6.45 9.57
N LEU A 156 8.45 -7.62 9.75
CA LEU A 156 8.80 -8.54 10.82
C LEU A 156 10.22 -9.14 10.62
N ASP A 157 10.58 -9.41 9.36
CA ASP A 157 11.92 -9.90 8.99
C ASP A 157 13.01 -8.84 9.27
N ILE A 158 12.77 -7.55 8.94
CA ILE A 158 13.68 -6.44 9.27
C ILE A 158 13.94 -6.34 10.77
N MET A 159 12.89 -6.57 11.56
CA MET A 159 12.96 -6.58 13.02
C MET A 159 13.53 -7.90 13.59
N GLN A 160 13.84 -8.86 12.72
CA GLN A 160 14.34 -10.20 13.08
C GLN A 160 13.39 -10.98 13.99
N ILE A 161 12.09 -10.75 13.88
CA ILE A 161 11.09 -11.48 14.66
C ILE A 161 10.97 -12.90 14.12
N LYS A 162 11.12 -13.87 14.98
CA LYS A 162 11.14 -15.29 14.62
C LYS A 162 9.75 -15.76 14.16
N LYS A 163 9.70 -16.35 12.96
CA LYS A 163 8.53 -17.10 12.51
C LYS A 163 8.49 -18.47 13.19
N VAL A 164 7.32 -18.88 13.65
CA VAL A 164 7.09 -20.20 14.25
C VAL A 164 5.94 -20.92 13.56
N GLU A 165 5.89 -22.24 13.73
CA GLU A 165 4.79 -23.06 13.22
C GLU A 165 3.51 -22.85 14.03
N VAL A 166 2.34 -23.05 13.39
CA VAL A 166 1.03 -22.87 14.03
C VAL A 166 0.90 -23.68 15.32
N LYS A 167 1.33 -24.94 15.30
CA LYS A 167 1.30 -25.82 16.47
C LYS A 167 2.10 -25.24 17.63
N ASP A 168 3.31 -24.79 17.34
CA ASP A 168 4.21 -24.23 18.37
C ASP A 168 3.67 -22.90 18.91
N PHE A 169 3.13 -22.07 18.04
CA PHE A 169 2.49 -20.81 18.43
C PHE A 169 1.34 -21.00 19.41
N LEU A 170 0.55 -22.07 19.24
CA LEU A 170 -0.59 -22.38 20.10
C LEU A 170 -0.21 -23.04 21.42
N THR A 171 0.86 -23.86 21.42
CA THR A 171 1.15 -24.78 22.54
C THR A 171 2.37 -24.40 23.37
N LYS A 172 3.29 -23.57 22.82
CA LYS A 172 4.53 -23.19 23.52
C LYS A 172 4.47 -21.76 24.02
N GLU A 173 5.16 -21.51 25.12
CA GLU A 173 5.53 -20.16 25.54
C GLU A 173 6.90 -19.79 24.96
N PHE A 174 7.14 -18.51 24.79
CA PHE A 174 8.37 -17.96 24.20
C PHE A 174 8.89 -16.85 25.09
N GLU A 175 10.20 -16.69 25.16
CA GLU A 175 10.85 -15.61 25.92
C GLU A 175 11.17 -14.40 25.04
N GLU A 176 10.89 -14.50 23.73
CA GLU A 176 11.09 -13.47 22.71
C GLU A 176 9.83 -13.26 21.88
N PRO A 177 9.67 -12.13 21.19
CA PRO A 177 8.54 -11.93 20.29
C PRO A 177 8.62 -12.92 19.13
N VAL A 178 7.48 -13.56 18.82
CA VAL A 178 7.37 -14.50 17.71
C VAL A 178 6.16 -14.18 16.87
N TYR A 179 6.16 -14.62 15.61
CA TYR A 179 4.96 -14.52 14.78
C TYR A 179 4.64 -15.83 14.07
N VAL A 180 3.36 -15.99 13.77
CA VAL A 180 2.84 -17.00 12.86
C VAL A 180 2.17 -16.32 11.66
N GLN A 181 2.33 -16.88 10.46
CA GLN A 181 1.61 -16.42 9.29
C GLN A 181 0.57 -17.47 8.88
N LEU A 182 -0.69 -17.05 8.84
CA LEU A 182 -1.83 -17.89 8.51
C LEU A 182 -2.38 -17.53 7.14
N ASP A 183 -2.78 -18.53 6.37
CA ASP A 183 -3.52 -18.31 5.13
C ASP A 183 -5.05 -18.47 5.33
N VAL A 184 -5.80 -18.41 4.24
CA VAL A 184 -7.27 -18.57 4.28
C VAL A 184 -7.68 -19.97 4.74
N LEU A 185 -6.89 -20.98 4.40
CA LEU A 185 -7.20 -22.37 4.79
C LEU A 185 -7.00 -22.57 6.28
N ASP A 186 -5.91 -22.05 6.84
CA ASP A 186 -5.67 -22.09 8.29
C ASP A 186 -6.82 -21.44 9.07
N LEU A 187 -7.39 -20.35 8.54
CA LEU A 187 -8.50 -19.63 9.18
C LEU A 187 -9.84 -20.31 8.99
N SER A 188 -10.07 -21.00 7.87
CA SER A 188 -11.36 -21.66 7.58
C SER A 188 -11.55 -22.94 8.40
N LEU A 189 -10.49 -23.60 8.80
CA LEU A 189 -10.54 -24.78 9.67
C LEU A 189 -11.01 -24.47 11.10
N ILE A 190 -11.07 -23.21 11.48
CA ILE A 190 -11.57 -22.76 12.80
C ILE A 190 -13.11 -22.75 12.84
N HIS A 191 -13.76 -22.85 11.69
CA HIS A 191 -15.23 -22.77 11.56
C HIS A 191 -15.91 -24.11 11.14
N ILE A 192 -15.18 -25.21 11.17
CA ILE A 192 -15.75 -26.55 10.92
C ILE A 192 -15.92 -27.30 12.24
#